data_943f43ee8865e59af8a3d21721a34aee
#
_entry.id   943f43ee8865e59af8a3d21721a34aee
#
_cell.length_a   1.000
_cell.length_b   1.000
_cell.length_c   1.000
_cell.angle_alpha   90.00
_cell.angle_beta   90.00
_cell.angle_gamma   90.00
#
_symmetry.space_group_name_H-M   'P 1'
#
loop_
_entity.id
_entity.type
_entity.pdbx_description
1 polymer ?
#
loop_
_entity_poly.entity_id
_entity_poly.type
_entity_poly.pdbx_seq_one_letter_code
_entity_poly.pdbx_strand_id
1 'polypeptide(L)'
;MRTQCAVESLTAGLEIGRASCCQRLSVARRAHEERERALRSTMESKGSSRCKIVVVGDTQCGKTALLHVFAKDSYPENYVPTVFENYTASFEIDKQRIELNMWDTSGSSYYDNVRPLAYPDSDAVLICFDISRPETLDSVIKKWQGETQEFCPNAKVVLVGCKVDMRTDLSTLRELSKQRLIPVTHEQGTMLARQIGAVAYAECTSKASENSVRDVFHVTTLASVSPALKPPLKRSNSRRGLKRVSQQAGRTELLDKPPAVRKDRAKSCVLM
;
A
#
# COMPACT_ATOMS: atom_id res chain seq x y z
N MET A 1 61.14 -1.71 -26.43
CA MET A 1 59.93 -1.53 -27.29
C MET A 1 59.02 -2.79 -27.33
N ARG A 2 58.95 -3.64 -26.31
CA ARG A 2 58.06 -4.84 -26.29
C ARG A 2 57.07 -4.89 -25.11
N THR A 3 57.03 -3.88 -24.26
CA THR A 3 56.15 -3.82 -23.07
C THR A 3 54.95 -2.89 -23.21
N GLN A 4 54.86 -2.10 -24.26
CA GLN A 4 53.77 -1.16 -24.47
C GLN A 4 52.55 -1.74 -25.23
N CYS A 5 52.75 -2.77 -26.07
CA CYS A 5 51.65 -3.41 -26.81
C CYS A 5 50.77 -4.38 -25.97
N ALA A 6 51.24 -4.81 -24.80
CA ALA A 6 50.49 -5.78 -23.98
C ALA A 6 49.42 -5.12 -23.09
N VAL A 7 49.56 -3.82 -22.79
CA VAL A 7 48.62 -3.09 -21.94
C VAL A 7 47.39 -2.60 -22.71
N GLU A 8 47.58 -2.21 -23.99
CA GLU A 8 46.47 -1.75 -24.84
C GLU A 8 45.50 -2.90 -25.25
N SER A 9 45.99 -4.13 -25.36
CA SER A 9 45.12 -5.26 -25.71
C SER A 9 44.25 -5.74 -24.51
N LEU A 10 44.66 -5.49 -23.27
CA LEU A 10 43.89 -5.84 -22.06
C LEU A 10 42.77 -4.84 -21.77
N THR A 11 42.97 -3.55 -22.09
CA THR A 11 41.94 -2.52 -21.93
C THR A 11 40.81 -2.62 -22.97
N ALA A 12 41.13 -2.93 -24.22
CA ALA A 12 40.16 -3.15 -25.29
C ALA A 12 39.30 -4.41 -25.04
N GLY A 13 39.85 -5.46 -24.46
CA GLY A 13 39.10 -6.67 -24.08
C GLY A 13 38.10 -6.45 -22.96
N LEU A 14 38.40 -5.55 -22.02
CA LEU A 14 37.50 -5.20 -20.90
C LEU A 14 36.35 -4.31 -21.32
N GLU A 15 36.54 -3.43 -22.30
CA GLU A 15 35.44 -2.58 -22.81
C GLU A 15 34.47 -3.36 -23.70
N ILE A 16 34.94 -4.30 -24.51
CA ILE A 16 34.09 -5.18 -25.31
C ILE A 16 33.24 -6.10 -24.43
N GLY A 17 33.80 -6.60 -23.32
CA GLY A 17 33.06 -7.41 -22.34
C GLY A 17 31.95 -6.64 -21.60
N ARG A 18 32.20 -5.36 -21.28
CA ARG A 18 31.20 -4.48 -20.62
C ARG A 18 30.06 -4.11 -21.57
N ALA A 19 30.35 -3.75 -22.82
CA ALA A 19 29.32 -3.45 -23.81
C ALA A 19 28.44 -4.67 -24.12
N SER A 20 28.99 -5.87 -24.19
CA SER A 20 28.24 -7.12 -24.38
C SER A 20 27.36 -7.47 -23.19
N CYS A 21 27.79 -7.19 -21.96
CA CYS A 21 26.98 -7.43 -20.75
C CYS A 21 25.79 -6.47 -20.69
N CYS A 22 25.97 -5.19 -20.94
CA CYS A 22 24.88 -4.21 -20.97
C CYS A 22 23.87 -4.50 -22.10
N GLN A 23 24.33 -4.92 -23.27
CA GLN A 23 23.45 -5.34 -24.35
C GLN A 23 22.64 -6.60 -24.00
N ARG A 24 23.23 -7.59 -23.37
CA ARG A 24 22.52 -8.80 -22.92
C ARG A 24 21.48 -8.50 -21.86
N LEU A 25 21.76 -7.61 -20.92
CA LEU A 25 20.80 -7.15 -19.91
C LEU A 25 19.65 -6.36 -20.52
N SER A 26 19.93 -5.51 -21.51
CA SER A 26 18.88 -4.74 -22.20
C SER A 26 17.98 -5.64 -23.07
N VAL A 27 18.53 -6.66 -23.71
CA VAL A 27 17.77 -7.66 -24.48
C VAL A 27 16.92 -8.54 -23.55
N ALA A 28 17.49 -8.99 -22.42
CA ALA A 28 16.75 -9.76 -21.43
C ALA A 28 15.57 -8.95 -20.82
N ARG A 29 15.81 -7.66 -20.55
CA ARG A 29 14.77 -6.75 -20.05
C ARG A 29 13.65 -6.54 -21.07
N ARG A 30 13.99 -6.29 -22.34
CA ARG A 30 12.99 -6.18 -23.42
C ARG A 30 12.19 -7.47 -23.62
N ALA A 31 12.85 -8.62 -23.61
CA ALA A 31 12.18 -9.90 -23.73
C ALA A 31 11.24 -10.18 -22.56
N HIS A 32 11.60 -9.74 -21.34
CA HIS A 32 10.74 -9.82 -20.17
C HIS A 32 9.52 -8.90 -20.32
N GLU A 33 9.73 -7.64 -20.74
CA GLU A 33 8.66 -6.66 -20.97
C GLU A 33 7.70 -7.10 -22.11
N GLU A 34 8.23 -7.68 -23.18
CA GLU A 34 7.41 -8.24 -24.27
C GLU A 34 6.63 -9.47 -23.85
N ARG A 35 7.23 -10.32 -23.04
CA ARG A 35 6.53 -11.50 -22.47
C ARG A 35 5.42 -11.08 -21.51
N GLU A 36 5.62 -10.07 -20.68
CA GLU A 36 4.58 -9.50 -19.83
C GLU A 36 3.48 -8.82 -20.65
N ARG A 37 3.81 -8.08 -21.70
CA ARG A 37 2.81 -7.51 -22.63
C ARG A 37 2.00 -8.58 -23.35
N ALA A 38 2.63 -9.64 -23.81
CA ALA A 38 1.95 -10.75 -24.46
C ALA A 38 1.03 -11.51 -23.49
N LEU A 39 1.46 -11.70 -22.23
CA LEU A 39 0.63 -12.24 -21.16
C LEU A 39 -0.55 -11.32 -20.83
N ARG A 40 -0.37 -10.02 -20.79
CA ARG A 40 -1.47 -9.05 -20.59
C ARG A 40 -2.49 -9.11 -21.74
N SER A 41 -2.04 -9.11 -23.00
CA SER A 41 -2.93 -9.12 -24.16
C SER A 41 -3.73 -10.42 -24.34
N THR A 42 -3.17 -11.57 -23.95
CA THR A 42 -3.89 -12.87 -24.02
C THR A 42 -4.95 -13.02 -22.94
N MET A 43 -4.88 -12.26 -21.84
CA MET A 43 -5.82 -12.36 -20.74
C MET A 43 -6.93 -11.29 -20.77
N GLU A 44 -6.73 -10.17 -21.47
CA GLU A 44 -7.80 -9.19 -21.74
C GLU A 44 -8.98 -9.76 -22.51
N SER A 45 -8.77 -10.88 -23.24
CA SER A 45 -9.83 -11.52 -24.04
C SER A 45 -10.82 -12.40 -23.25
N LYS A 46 -10.61 -12.62 -21.94
CA LYS A 46 -11.45 -13.52 -21.12
C LYS A 46 -12.16 -12.90 -19.93
N GLY A 47 -12.22 -11.56 -19.79
CA GLY A 47 -12.98 -10.90 -18.72
C GLY A 47 -12.47 -11.17 -17.30
N SER A 48 -11.23 -11.68 -17.13
CA SER A 48 -10.58 -11.83 -15.84
C SER A 48 -9.89 -10.52 -15.46
N SER A 49 -10.31 -9.90 -14.37
CA SER A 49 -9.57 -8.74 -13.83
C SER A 49 -8.36 -9.22 -13.06
N ARG A 50 -7.24 -8.53 -13.23
CA ARG A 50 -6.01 -8.76 -12.47
C ARG A 50 -5.87 -7.71 -11.38
N CYS A 51 -5.33 -8.12 -10.24
CA CYS A 51 -5.03 -7.23 -9.13
C CYS A 51 -3.63 -7.55 -8.60
N LYS A 52 -2.73 -6.56 -8.68
CA LYS A 52 -1.39 -6.65 -8.12
C LYS A 52 -1.38 -6.11 -6.70
N ILE A 53 -0.94 -6.94 -5.77
CA ILE A 53 -0.85 -6.61 -4.35
C ILE A 53 0.60 -6.73 -3.90
N VAL A 54 1.16 -5.69 -3.31
CA VAL A 54 2.49 -5.73 -2.68
C VAL A 54 2.33 -5.78 -1.17
N VAL A 55 3.08 -6.68 -0.52
CA VAL A 55 3.01 -6.88 0.93
C VAL A 55 4.30 -6.40 1.57
N VAL A 56 4.20 -5.41 2.45
CA VAL A 56 5.32 -4.76 3.12
C VAL A 56 5.12 -4.75 4.64
N GLY A 57 6.16 -4.45 5.38
CA GLY A 57 6.13 -4.43 6.85
C GLY A 57 7.44 -4.98 7.43
N ASP A 58 7.64 -4.84 8.72
CA ASP A 58 8.86 -5.25 9.41
C ASP A 58 9.18 -6.74 9.24
N THR A 59 10.43 -7.10 9.50
CA THR A 59 10.86 -8.50 9.49
C THR A 59 10.07 -9.30 10.53
N GLN A 60 9.71 -10.55 10.17
CA GLN A 60 9.00 -11.48 11.04
C GLN A 60 7.60 -11.02 11.51
N CYS A 61 7.00 -9.99 10.91
CA CYS A 61 5.63 -9.58 11.27
C CYS A 61 4.53 -10.51 10.72
N GLY A 62 4.87 -11.48 9.86
CA GLY A 62 3.92 -12.50 9.37
C GLY A 62 3.52 -12.38 7.90
N LYS A 63 4.18 -11.54 7.08
CA LYS A 63 3.88 -11.33 5.65
C LYS A 63 3.86 -12.62 4.85
N THR A 64 4.99 -13.34 4.87
CA THR A 64 5.15 -14.62 4.17
C THR A 64 4.14 -15.67 4.63
N ALA A 65 3.88 -15.76 5.95
CA ALA A 65 2.89 -16.68 6.48
C ALA A 65 1.46 -16.34 6.00
N LEU A 66 1.12 -15.04 5.93
CA LEU A 66 -0.15 -14.57 5.40
C LEU A 66 -0.34 -15.01 3.94
N LEU A 67 0.67 -14.79 3.10
CA LEU A 67 0.65 -15.14 1.68
C LEU A 67 0.64 -16.65 1.44
N HIS A 68 1.44 -17.37 2.22
CA HIS A 68 1.56 -18.82 2.10
C HIS A 68 0.25 -19.53 2.46
N VAL A 69 -0.40 -19.11 3.56
CA VAL A 69 -1.72 -19.65 3.95
C VAL A 69 -2.77 -19.32 2.89
N PHE A 70 -2.78 -18.11 2.35
CA PHE A 70 -3.75 -17.75 1.33
C PHE A 70 -3.55 -18.49 0.00
N ALA A 71 -2.31 -18.64 -0.46
CA ALA A 71 -2.01 -19.20 -1.78
C ALA A 71 -1.90 -20.74 -1.79
N LYS A 72 -1.53 -21.34 -0.65
CA LYS A 72 -1.24 -22.76 -0.55
C LYS A 72 -2.08 -23.50 0.50
N ASP A 73 -2.99 -22.80 1.18
CA ASP A 73 -3.84 -23.34 2.27
C ASP A 73 -3.03 -24.07 3.35
N SER A 74 -1.77 -23.66 3.59
CA SER A 74 -0.88 -24.27 4.56
C SER A 74 -0.01 -23.25 5.28
N TYR A 75 0.19 -23.46 6.60
CA TYR A 75 1.08 -22.61 7.40
C TYR A 75 2.53 -23.08 7.22
N PRO A 76 3.51 -22.18 6.97
CA PRO A 76 4.90 -22.57 6.87
C PRO A 76 5.45 -22.96 8.25
N GLU A 77 5.91 -24.21 8.39
CA GLU A 77 6.46 -24.71 9.66
C GLU A 77 7.80 -24.07 10.03
N ASN A 78 8.63 -23.82 9.03
CA ASN A 78 9.95 -23.24 9.21
C ASN A 78 10.00 -21.80 8.73
N TYR A 79 10.56 -20.92 9.55
CA TYR A 79 10.84 -19.55 9.15
C TYR A 79 12.08 -19.50 8.26
N VAL A 80 11.89 -19.03 7.02
CA VAL A 80 12.99 -18.70 6.11
C VAL A 80 12.90 -17.20 5.82
N PRO A 81 13.98 -16.43 6.00
CA PRO A 81 13.97 -15.01 5.65
C PRO A 81 13.67 -14.82 4.16
N THR A 82 12.61 -14.11 3.84
CA THR A 82 12.22 -13.79 2.47
C THR A 82 13.06 -12.64 1.95
N VAL A 83 13.58 -12.80 0.75
CA VAL A 83 14.16 -11.70 -0.02
C VAL A 83 13.06 -11.09 -0.88
N PHE A 84 12.45 -11.92 -1.72
CA PHE A 84 11.41 -11.54 -2.67
C PHE A 84 10.74 -12.79 -3.23
N GLU A 85 9.43 -12.90 -3.14
CA GLU A 85 8.66 -14.00 -3.69
C GLU A 85 7.37 -13.48 -4.34
N ASN A 86 6.87 -14.23 -5.32
CA ASN A 86 5.62 -13.93 -6.01
C ASN A 86 4.66 -15.11 -5.87
N TYR A 87 3.45 -14.81 -5.42
CA TYR A 87 2.35 -15.75 -5.29
C TYR A 87 1.21 -15.36 -6.22
N THR A 88 0.59 -16.33 -6.84
CA THR A 88 -0.61 -16.13 -7.66
C THR A 88 -1.76 -16.94 -7.08
N ALA A 89 -2.92 -16.32 -6.99
CA ALA A 89 -4.14 -16.99 -6.58
C ALA A 89 -5.32 -16.49 -7.43
N SER A 90 -6.36 -17.30 -7.56
CA SER A 90 -7.61 -16.88 -8.18
C SER A 90 -8.66 -16.70 -7.11
N PHE A 91 -9.35 -15.59 -7.14
CA PHE A 91 -10.40 -15.25 -6.19
C PHE A 91 -11.67 -14.88 -6.96
N GLU A 92 -12.83 -15.30 -6.48
CA GLU A 92 -14.12 -15.02 -7.12
C GLU A 92 -14.93 -14.07 -6.26
N ILE A 93 -15.30 -12.90 -6.81
CA ILE A 93 -16.20 -11.94 -6.20
C ILE A 93 -17.33 -11.65 -7.17
N ASP A 94 -18.58 -11.78 -6.73
CA ASP A 94 -19.79 -11.49 -7.52
C ASP A 94 -19.79 -12.18 -8.90
N LYS A 95 -19.33 -13.43 -8.96
CA LYS A 95 -19.20 -14.25 -10.19
C LYS A 95 -18.12 -13.73 -11.16
N GLN A 96 -17.29 -12.78 -10.75
CA GLN A 96 -16.12 -12.36 -11.50
C GLN A 96 -14.87 -13.02 -10.93
N ARG A 97 -14.14 -13.72 -11.78
CA ARG A 97 -12.85 -14.29 -11.41
C ARG A 97 -11.77 -13.22 -11.48
N ILE A 98 -11.09 -13.00 -10.36
CA ILE A 98 -10.00 -12.06 -10.22
C ILE A 98 -8.72 -12.85 -10.00
N GLU A 99 -7.69 -12.55 -10.77
CA GLU A 99 -6.36 -13.11 -10.58
C GLU A 99 -5.54 -12.18 -9.72
N LEU A 100 -5.18 -12.64 -8.53
CA LEU A 100 -4.33 -11.93 -7.59
C LEU A 100 -2.86 -12.27 -7.87
N ASN A 101 -2.05 -11.24 -8.06
CA ASN A 101 -0.60 -11.34 -8.17
C ASN A 101 0.02 -10.66 -6.92
N MET A 102 0.46 -11.47 -5.98
CA MET A 102 0.88 -11.02 -4.66
C MET A 102 2.39 -11.09 -4.54
N TRP A 103 2.99 -9.97 -4.14
CA TRP A 103 4.43 -9.80 -4.06
C TRP A 103 4.87 -9.72 -2.61
N ASP A 104 5.52 -10.78 -2.12
CA ASP A 104 6.14 -10.80 -0.79
C ASP A 104 7.47 -10.09 -0.82
N THR A 105 7.69 -9.18 0.10
CA THR A 105 8.91 -8.38 0.17
C THR A 105 9.61 -8.53 1.51
N SER A 106 10.92 -8.37 1.52
CA SER A 106 11.69 -8.34 2.75
C SER A 106 11.42 -7.08 3.57
N GLY A 107 11.23 -7.24 4.87
CA GLY A 107 11.15 -6.11 5.81
C GLY A 107 12.51 -5.58 6.27
N SER A 108 13.61 -6.25 5.90
CA SER A 108 14.96 -5.85 6.29
C SER A 108 15.40 -4.57 5.57
N SER A 109 16.07 -3.68 6.31
CA SER A 109 16.66 -2.45 5.76
C SER A 109 17.75 -2.72 4.71
N TYR A 110 18.35 -3.90 4.75
CA TYR A 110 19.33 -4.32 3.74
C TYR A 110 18.75 -4.30 2.31
N TYR A 111 17.44 -4.51 2.17
CA TYR A 111 16.74 -4.54 0.89
C TYR A 111 15.96 -3.26 0.57
N ASP A 112 16.15 -2.17 1.31
CA ASP A 112 15.42 -0.92 1.09
C ASP A 112 15.63 -0.34 -0.32
N ASN A 113 16.80 -0.56 -0.92
CA ASN A 113 17.10 -0.14 -2.29
C ASN A 113 16.53 -1.05 -3.38
N VAL A 114 16.15 -2.29 -3.04
CA VAL A 114 15.65 -3.29 -3.99
C VAL A 114 14.13 -3.41 -3.93
N ARG A 115 13.56 -3.25 -2.74
CA ARG A 115 12.11 -3.34 -2.50
C ARG A 115 11.29 -2.41 -3.39
N PRO A 116 11.72 -1.17 -3.72
CA PRO A 116 11.00 -0.29 -4.64
C PRO A 116 10.70 -0.87 -6.02
N LEU A 117 11.44 -1.88 -6.46
CA LEU A 117 11.17 -2.57 -7.72
C LEU A 117 9.85 -3.37 -7.72
N ALA A 118 9.30 -3.64 -6.53
CA ALA A 118 8.01 -4.33 -6.40
C ALA A 118 6.80 -3.43 -6.64
N TYR A 119 6.90 -2.14 -6.33
CA TYR A 119 5.74 -1.22 -6.30
C TYR A 119 5.13 -0.81 -7.64
N PRO A 120 5.86 -0.68 -8.77
CA PRO A 120 5.27 -0.24 -10.02
C PRO A 120 4.01 -1.03 -10.38
N ASP A 121 2.98 -0.31 -10.85
CA ASP A 121 1.68 -0.88 -11.26
C ASP A 121 0.93 -1.68 -10.17
N SER A 122 1.13 -1.33 -8.89
CA SER A 122 0.40 -1.94 -7.79
C SER A 122 -1.00 -1.35 -7.65
N ASP A 123 -2.01 -2.22 -7.57
CA ASP A 123 -3.39 -1.83 -7.30
C ASP A 123 -3.63 -1.62 -5.80
N ALA A 124 -2.97 -2.44 -4.98
CA ALA A 124 -3.00 -2.32 -3.53
C ALA A 124 -1.65 -2.63 -2.87
N VAL A 125 -1.49 -2.09 -1.65
CA VAL A 125 -0.38 -2.39 -0.76
C VAL A 125 -0.92 -2.80 0.60
N LEU A 126 -0.48 -3.97 1.09
CA LEU A 126 -0.72 -4.42 2.45
C LEU A 126 0.45 -3.98 3.33
N ILE A 127 0.20 -3.09 4.29
CA ILE A 127 1.19 -2.75 5.31
C ILE A 127 0.92 -3.62 6.52
N CYS A 128 1.80 -4.58 6.78
CA CYS A 128 1.67 -5.56 7.84
C CYS A 128 2.47 -5.15 9.07
N PHE A 129 1.88 -5.32 10.24
CA PHE A 129 2.55 -5.22 11.53
C PHE A 129 2.21 -6.42 12.43
N ASP A 130 2.97 -6.63 13.47
CA ASP A 130 2.82 -7.73 14.42
C ASP A 130 2.12 -7.24 15.69
N ILE A 131 0.95 -7.76 15.99
CA ILE A 131 0.15 -7.39 17.17
C ILE A 131 0.91 -7.64 18.48
N SER A 132 1.79 -8.65 18.51
CA SER A 132 2.61 -8.96 19.67
C SER A 132 3.85 -8.06 19.82
N ARG A 133 4.14 -7.20 18.83
CA ARG A 133 5.29 -6.30 18.85
C ARG A 133 4.87 -4.86 18.52
N PRO A 134 4.51 -4.06 19.54
CA PRO A 134 4.03 -2.69 19.35
C PRO A 134 4.97 -1.78 18.56
N GLU A 135 6.29 -2.02 18.62
CA GLU A 135 7.27 -1.28 17.84
C GLU A 135 7.07 -1.39 16.33
N THR A 136 6.47 -2.50 15.86
CA THR A 136 6.17 -2.68 14.43
C THR A 136 5.00 -1.81 13.97
N LEU A 137 4.09 -1.43 14.87
CA LEU A 137 3.04 -0.46 14.60
C LEU A 137 3.63 0.95 14.42
N ASP A 138 4.63 1.32 15.24
CA ASP A 138 5.36 2.58 15.08
C ASP A 138 6.10 2.65 13.74
N SER A 139 6.68 1.53 13.30
CA SER A 139 7.36 1.43 12.01
C SER A 139 6.45 1.73 10.83
N VAL A 140 5.14 1.50 10.96
CA VAL A 140 4.15 1.84 9.91
C VAL A 140 4.23 3.32 9.58
N ILE A 141 4.29 4.20 10.59
CA ILE A 141 4.38 5.66 10.38
C ILE A 141 5.80 6.07 9.99
N LYS A 142 6.80 5.55 10.70
CA LYS A 142 8.18 6.01 10.57
C LYS A 142 8.83 5.59 9.25
N LYS A 143 8.38 4.49 8.65
CA LYS A 143 9.00 3.89 7.47
C LYS A 143 7.98 3.60 6.37
N TRP A 144 7.03 2.70 6.63
CA TRP A 144 6.23 2.06 5.59
C TRP A 144 5.26 3.01 4.89
N GLN A 145 4.65 3.95 5.63
CA GLN A 145 3.78 4.97 5.04
C GLN A 145 4.55 5.87 4.07
N GLY A 146 5.74 6.35 4.46
CA GLY A 146 6.57 7.20 3.60
C GLY A 146 6.98 6.46 2.33
N GLU A 147 7.48 5.22 2.47
CA GLU A 147 7.91 4.39 1.35
C GLU A 147 6.76 4.10 0.36
N THR A 148 5.58 3.75 0.85
CA THR A 148 4.42 3.49 -0.02
C THR A 148 3.92 4.75 -0.72
N GLN A 149 3.93 5.89 -0.05
CA GLN A 149 3.54 7.17 -0.67
C GLN A 149 4.52 7.62 -1.76
N GLU A 150 5.80 7.35 -1.58
CA GLU A 150 6.85 7.71 -2.55
C GLU A 150 6.77 6.85 -3.80
N PHE A 151 6.67 5.52 -3.66
CA PHE A 151 6.82 4.59 -4.79
C PHE A 151 5.50 4.13 -5.41
N CYS A 152 4.37 4.24 -4.71
CA CYS A 152 3.04 3.85 -5.23
C CYS A 152 1.90 4.70 -4.69
N PRO A 153 1.89 6.02 -4.94
CA PRO A 153 0.91 6.97 -4.37
C PRO A 153 -0.55 6.68 -4.75
N ASN A 154 -0.77 5.95 -5.85
CA ASN A 154 -2.11 5.63 -6.36
C ASN A 154 -2.66 4.29 -5.84
N ALA A 155 -1.81 3.45 -5.26
CA ALA A 155 -2.23 2.16 -4.73
C ALA A 155 -3.14 2.31 -3.51
N LYS A 156 -4.08 1.38 -3.35
CA LYS A 156 -4.93 1.33 -2.17
C LYS A 156 -4.18 0.73 -0.99
N VAL A 157 -4.01 1.47 0.08
CA VAL A 157 -3.31 0.99 1.28
C VAL A 157 -4.31 0.31 2.21
N VAL A 158 -4.01 -0.92 2.61
CA VAL A 158 -4.71 -1.66 3.66
C VAL A 158 -3.74 -1.94 4.79
N LEU A 159 -4.10 -1.57 6.02
CA LEU A 159 -3.31 -1.88 7.20
C LEU A 159 -3.72 -3.24 7.76
N VAL A 160 -2.74 -4.12 8.02
CA VAL A 160 -2.99 -5.49 8.47
C VAL A 160 -2.26 -5.79 9.77
N GLY A 161 -3.02 -6.09 10.83
CA GLY A 161 -2.50 -6.60 12.08
C GLY A 161 -2.38 -8.12 12.03
N CYS A 162 -1.16 -8.62 12.00
CA CYS A 162 -0.86 -10.06 11.98
C CYS A 162 -0.74 -10.63 13.39
N LYS A 163 -0.90 -11.96 13.51
CA LYS A 163 -0.73 -12.72 14.76
C LYS A 163 -1.71 -12.29 15.86
N VAL A 164 -2.98 -12.10 15.52
CA VAL A 164 -4.01 -11.71 16.50
C VAL A 164 -4.17 -12.73 17.63
N ASP A 165 -3.83 -14.00 17.40
CA ASP A 165 -3.77 -15.07 18.40
C ASP A 165 -2.83 -14.74 19.56
N MET A 166 -1.74 -14.00 19.29
CA MET A 166 -0.78 -13.57 20.31
C MET A 166 -1.33 -12.54 21.30
N ARG A 167 -2.48 -11.91 21.00
CA ARG A 167 -3.11 -10.92 21.91
C ARG A 167 -3.56 -11.56 23.23
N THR A 168 -3.92 -12.83 23.21
CA THR A 168 -4.37 -13.60 24.39
C THR A 168 -3.37 -14.63 24.86
N ASP A 169 -2.23 -14.77 24.18
CA ASP A 169 -1.20 -15.71 24.55
C ASP A 169 -0.49 -15.30 25.85
N LEU A 170 -0.53 -16.18 26.85
CA LEU A 170 0.01 -15.89 28.18
C LEU A 170 1.52 -15.67 28.19
N SER A 171 2.26 -16.33 27.30
CA SER A 171 3.73 -16.16 27.18
C SER A 171 4.04 -14.76 26.64
N THR A 172 3.36 -14.36 25.58
CA THR A 172 3.47 -13.02 25.00
C THR A 172 3.10 -11.92 25.98
N LEU A 173 1.99 -12.09 26.71
CA LEU A 173 1.56 -11.12 27.73
C LEU A 173 2.59 -10.96 28.86
N ARG A 174 3.20 -12.06 29.32
CA ARG A 174 4.25 -12.01 30.35
C ARG A 174 5.50 -11.28 29.85
N GLU A 175 5.94 -11.53 28.61
CA GLU A 175 7.12 -10.88 28.05
C GLU A 175 6.89 -9.37 27.86
N LEU A 176 5.75 -8.97 27.30
CA LEU A 176 5.38 -7.57 27.13
C LEU A 176 5.21 -6.85 28.48
N SER A 177 4.63 -7.52 29.47
CA SER A 177 4.48 -6.97 30.83
C SER A 177 5.83 -6.62 31.48
N LYS A 178 6.88 -7.43 31.26
CA LYS A 178 8.24 -7.10 31.74
C LYS A 178 8.75 -5.78 31.16
N GLN A 179 8.35 -5.45 29.95
CA GLN A 179 8.69 -4.21 29.25
C GLN A 179 7.68 -3.08 29.49
N ARG A 180 6.66 -3.29 30.31
CA ARG A 180 5.52 -2.39 30.52
C ARG A 180 4.75 -2.07 29.24
N LEU A 181 4.71 -3.03 28.31
CA LEU A 181 3.98 -2.96 27.07
C LEU A 181 2.78 -3.90 27.11
N ILE A 182 1.84 -3.68 26.22
CA ILE A 182 0.67 -4.54 25.96
C ILE A 182 0.61 -4.83 24.45
N PRO A 183 0.00 -5.94 24.03
CA PRO A 183 -0.26 -6.19 22.62
C PRO A 183 -1.08 -5.05 22.00
N VAL A 184 -0.86 -4.78 20.72
CA VAL A 184 -1.60 -3.75 20.00
C VAL A 184 -3.09 -4.05 20.06
N THR A 185 -3.88 -3.04 20.46
CA THR A 185 -5.34 -3.15 20.49
C THR A 185 -5.95 -2.91 19.12
N HIS A 186 -7.16 -3.41 18.89
CA HIS A 186 -7.88 -3.14 17.64
C HIS A 186 -8.13 -1.65 17.40
N GLU A 187 -8.36 -0.89 18.47
CA GLU A 187 -8.58 0.56 18.41
C GLU A 187 -7.33 1.30 17.95
N GLN A 188 -6.14 0.93 18.48
CA GLN A 188 -4.86 1.50 18.04
C GLN A 188 -4.62 1.26 16.56
N GLY A 189 -4.85 0.03 16.07
CA GLY A 189 -4.74 -0.31 14.65
C GLY A 189 -5.73 0.49 13.79
N THR A 190 -6.98 0.60 14.24
CA THR A 190 -8.02 1.37 13.54
C THR A 190 -7.70 2.86 13.49
N MET A 191 -7.20 3.43 14.58
CA MET A 191 -6.80 4.84 14.63
C MET A 191 -5.64 5.11 13.68
N LEU A 192 -4.64 4.24 13.70
CA LEU A 192 -3.49 4.36 12.81
C LEU A 192 -3.89 4.23 11.34
N ALA A 193 -4.74 3.28 10.98
CA ALA A 193 -5.25 3.12 9.62
C ALA A 193 -5.91 4.40 9.11
N ARG A 194 -6.71 5.08 9.94
CA ARG A 194 -7.31 6.38 9.60
C ARG A 194 -6.25 7.47 9.44
N GLN A 195 -5.25 7.49 10.31
CA GLN A 195 -4.16 8.48 10.29
C GLN A 195 -3.33 8.39 9.00
N ILE A 196 -3.01 7.18 8.54
CA ILE A 196 -2.23 6.95 7.31
C ILE A 196 -3.07 7.01 6.04
N GLY A 197 -4.39 7.20 6.15
CA GLY A 197 -5.32 7.21 5.02
C GLY A 197 -5.53 5.83 4.39
N ALA A 198 -5.35 4.74 5.14
CA ALA A 198 -5.65 3.40 4.67
C ALA A 198 -7.15 3.24 4.38
N VAL A 199 -7.47 2.54 3.30
CA VAL A 199 -8.86 2.30 2.89
C VAL A 199 -9.58 1.30 3.79
N ALA A 200 -8.82 0.43 4.47
CA ALA A 200 -9.32 -0.54 5.42
C ALA A 200 -8.26 -0.93 6.46
N TYR A 201 -8.74 -1.44 7.59
CA TYR A 201 -7.96 -2.13 8.60
C TYR A 201 -8.50 -3.54 8.79
N ALA A 202 -7.64 -4.53 8.82
CA ALA A 202 -7.99 -5.92 9.06
C ALA A 202 -6.99 -6.58 10.01
N GLU A 203 -7.44 -7.57 10.77
CA GLU A 203 -6.58 -8.38 11.64
C GLU A 203 -6.66 -9.85 11.22
N CYS A 204 -5.54 -10.55 11.32
CA CYS A 204 -5.51 -11.97 10.95
C CYS A 204 -4.58 -12.79 11.82
N THR A 205 -4.81 -14.09 11.78
CA THR A 205 -3.90 -15.11 12.29
C THR A 205 -3.71 -16.21 11.26
N SER A 206 -2.53 -16.28 10.69
CA SER A 206 -2.18 -17.32 9.72
C SER A 206 -2.07 -18.71 10.35
N LYS A 207 -1.83 -18.77 11.67
CA LYS A 207 -1.65 -20.02 12.41
C LYS A 207 -2.97 -20.68 12.83
N ALA A 208 -3.96 -19.86 13.22
CA ALA A 208 -5.17 -20.35 13.88
C ALA A 208 -6.43 -20.28 13.00
N SER A 209 -6.46 -19.43 11.97
CA SER A 209 -7.66 -19.22 11.16
C SER A 209 -7.34 -18.78 9.72
N GLU A 210 -7.54 -19.68 8.78
CA GLU A 210 -7.46 -19.37 7.34
C GLU A 210 -8.53 -18.35 6.91
N ASN A 211 -9.71 -18.38 7.52
CA ASN A 211 -10.79 -17.46 7.18
C ASN A 211 -10.39 -16.00 7.43
N SER A 212 -9.67 -15.73 8.55
CA SER A 212 -9.19 -14.37 8.82
C SER A 212 -8.19 -13.88 7.77
N VAL A 213 -7.40 -14.79 7.19
CA VAL A 213 -6.48 -14.50 6.08
C VAL A 213 -7.26 -14.22 4.80
N ARG A 214 -8.26 -15.02 4.48
CA ARG A 214 -9.14 -14.82 3.31
C ARG A 214 -9.88 -13.48 3.39
N ASP A 215 -10.33 -13.08 4.56
CA ASP A 215 -11.00 -11.79 4.78
C ASP A 215 -10.08 -10.61 4.46
N VAL A 216 -8.78 -10.67 4.81
CA VAL A 216 -7.80 -9.63 4.44
C VAL A 216 -7.75 -9.44 2.91
N PHE A 217 -7.62 -10.54 2.16
CA PHE A 217 -7.54 -10.46 0.69
C PHE A 217 -8.89 -10.09 0.06
N HIS A 218 -10.00 -10.50 0.65
CA HIS A 218 -11.32 -10.10 0.21
C HIS A 218 -11.51 -8.58 0.31
N VAL A 219 -11.23 -8.01 1.49
CA VAL A 219 -11.32 -6.55 1.73
C VAL A 219 -10.36 -5.80 0.80
N THR A 220 -9.14 -6.30 0.61
CA THR A 220 -8.13 -5.69 -0.27
C THR A 220 -8.59 -5.69 -1.72
N THR A 221 -9.11 -6.81 -2.20
CA THR A 221 -9.59 -6.94 -3.58
C THR A 221 -10.79 -6.04 -3.84
N LEU A 222 -11.75 -5.99 -2.92
CA LEU A 222 -12.89 -5.09 -3.01
C LEU A 222 -12.45 -3.62 -3.06
N ALA A 223 -11.47 -3.24 -2.26
CA ALA A 223 -10.95 -1.87 -2.25
C ALA A 223 -10.24 -1.50 -3.56
N SER A 224 -9.59 -2.47 -4.21
CA SER A 224 -8.80 -2.28 -5.44
C SER A 224 -9.66 -2.30 -6.70
N VAL A 225 -10.63 -3.20 -6.78
CA VAL A 225 -11.48 -3.42 -7.96
C VAL A 225 -12.68 -2.44 -7.99
N SER A 226 -12.98 -1.76 -6.91
CA SER A 226 -14.17 -0.90 -6.69
C SER A 226 -14.35 0.38 -7.51
N PRO A 227 -13.55 0.81 -8.50
CA PRO A 227 -13.99 1.87 -9.40
C PRO A 227 -15.09 1.44 -10.37
N ALA A 228 -15.20 0.15 -10.70
CA ALA A 228 -16.16 -0.37 -11.67
C ALA A 228 -17.54 -0.71 -11.08
N LEU A 229 -17.64 -0.87 -9.75
CA LEU A 229 -18.90 -1.18 -9.04
C LEU A 229 -19.59 0.05 -8.46
N LYS A 230 -19.07 1.27 -8.65
CA LYS A 230 -19.84 2.47 -8.34
C LYS A 230 -20.93 2.60 -9.42
N PRO A 231 -22.24 2.49 -9.07
CA PRO A 231 -23.29 2.81 -10.03
C PRO A 231 -23.01 4.21 -10.56
N PRO A 232 -23.17 4.46 -11.87
CA PRO A 232 -22.89 5.76 -12.43
C PRO A 232 -23.74 6.78 -11.66
N LEU A 233 -23.08 7.69 -10.94
CA LEU A 233 -23.73 8.83 -10.34
C LEU A 233 -24.52 9.50 -11.46
N LYS A 234 -25.86 9.34 -11.44
CA LYS A 234 -26.76 10.05 -12.33
C LYS A 234 -26.42 11.52 -12.18
N ARG A 235 -25.69 12.07 -13.14
CA ARG A 235 -25.53 13.52 -13.29
C ARG A 235 -26.94 14.06 -13.40
N SER A 236 -27.45 14.59 -12.32
CA SER A 236 -28.65 15.40 -12.36
C SER A 236 -28.30 16.60 -13.24
N ASN A 237 -28.86 16.64 -14.46
CA ASN A 237 -28.82 17.77 -15.34
C ASN A 237 -29.66 18.87 -14.70
N SER A 238 -29.13 19.52 -13.68
CA SER A 238 -29.65 20.79 -13.21
C SER A 238 -29.20 21.91 -14.18
N ARG A 239 -29.86 21.94 -15.33
CA ARG A 239 -29.87 23.14 -16.17
C ARG A 239 -30.71 24.19 -15.46
N ARG A 240 -30.17 24.87 -14.46
CA ARG A 240 -30.68 26.17 -14.04
C ARG A 240 -30.11 27.19 -15.00
N GLY A 241 -30.98 27.60 -15.95
CA GLY A 241 -30.71 28.68 -16.89
C GLY A 241 -30.40 29.96 -16.13
N LEU A 242 -29.19 30.47 -16.30
CA LEU A 242 -28.86 31.87 -15.98
C LEU A 242 -29.68 32.79 -16.90
N LYS A 243 -30.74 33.40 -16.37
CA LYS A 243 -31.39 34.53 -17.00
C LYS A 243 -30.42 35.71 -16.95
N ARG A 244 -30.00 36.14 -18.14
CA ARG A 244 -29.31 37.38 -18.39
C ARG A 244 -30.25 38.51 -17.98
N VAL A 245 -29.89 39.28 -16.95
CA VAL A 245 -30.53 40.58 -16.68
C VAL A 245 -29.64 41.63 -17.33
N SER A 246 -30.22 42.29 -18.33
CA SER A 246 -29.68 43.44 -19.04
C SER A 246 -29.58 44.66 -18.13
N GLN A 247 -28.43 45.33 -18.23
CA GLN A 247 -28.19 46.64 -17.64
C GLN A 247 -29.23 47.69 -18.09
N GLN A 248 -29.74 48.48 -17.15
CA GLN A 248 -30.13 49.86 -17.39
C GLN A 248 -29.51 50.76 -16.33
N ALA A 249 -28.85 51.79 -16.82
CA ALA A 249 -28.22 52.86 -16.08
C ALA A 249 -29.23 53.88 -15.54
N GLY A 250 -28.93 54.47 -14.39
CA GLY A 250 -29.66 55.64 -13.82
C GLY A 250 -29.13 55.91 -12.41
N ARG A 251 -28.16 56.65 -12.22
CA ARG A 251 -27.90 58.03 -11.79
C ARG A 251 -28.43 58.42 -10.40
N THR A 252 -27.46 58.88 -9.52
CA THR A 252 -27.52 59.89 -8.44
C THR A 252 -28.35 59.53 -7.18
N GLU A 253 -27.91 59.75 -5.94
CA GLU A 253 -27.22 60.80 -5.21
C GLU A 253 -26.92 60.37 -3.77
N LEU A 254 -25.79 60.79 -3.25
CA LEU A 254 -25.42 61.36 -1.94
C LEU A 254 -26.30 61.08 -0.69
N LEU A 255 -25.72 60.67 0.39
CA LEU A 255 -25.58 61.31 1.70
C LEU A 255 -25.38 60.31 2.85
N ASP A 256 -24.23 60.41 3.45
CA ASP A 256 -23.91 60.73 4.84
C ASP A 256 -24.20 59.76 6.00
N LYS A 257 -23.06 59.43 6.66
CA LYS A 257 -22.75 59.26 8.09
C LYS A 257 -23.13 58.01 8.85
N PRO A 258 -22.13 57.54 9.65
CA PRO A 258 -22.26 56.44 10.59
C PRO A 258 -22.76 56.88 11.98
N PRO A 259 -23.24 56.00 12.79
CA PRO A 259 -22.68 55.94 14.11
C PRO A 259 -22.54 54.54 14.81
N ALA A 260 -21.53 54.51 15.60
CA ALA A 260 -21.48 54.18 17.03
C ALA A 260 -21.31 52.73 17.44
N VAL A 261 -20.09 52.53 17.92
CA VAL A 261 -19.58 51.64 18.95
C VAL A 261 -20.57 51.38 20.09
N ARG A 262 -20.75 50.11 20.45
CA ARG A 262 -21.05 49.71 21.83
C ARG A 262 -20.15 48.58 22.26
N LYS A 263 -19.25 48.94 23.19
CA LYS A 263 -18.60 48.06 24.17
C LYS A 263 -19.67 47.62 25.19
N ASP A 264 -19.48 46.40 25.70
CA ASP A 264 -19.69 45.95 27.08
C ASP A 264 -19.85 44.41 27.02
N ARG A 265 -19.33 43.54 27.83
CA ARG A 265 -18.63 43.59 29.09
C ARG A 265 -18.15 42.15 29.37
N ALA A 266 -16.96 42.02 29.80
CA ALA A 266 -16.42 40.81 30.40
C ALA A 266 -17.26 40.36 31.61
N LYS A 267 -17.43 39.03 31.79
CA LYS A 267 -17.62 38.43 33.11
C LYS A 267 -16.81 37.14 33.17
N SER A 268 -15.78 37.24 33.97
CA SER A 268 -15.06 36.13 34.59
C SER A 268 -15.86 35.55 35.74
N CYS A 269 -15.80 34.21 35.91
CA CYS A 269 -15.88 33.44 37.16
C CYS A 269 -15.15 32.14 36.90
N VAL A 270 -14.05 31.82 37.44
CA VAL A 270 -13.46 31.50 38.74
C VAL A 270 -14.22 30.41 39.52
N LEU A 271 -13.52 29.24 39.62
CA LEU A 271 -13.44 28.23 40.68
C LEU A 271 -14.72 27.47 41.10
N MET A 272 -14.75 26.17 40.91
CA MET A 272 -14.41 25.16 41.94
C MET A 272 -14.04 23.86 41.23
#